data_73e8e5e022dd6db9ef649e162af17000
#
_entry.id   73e8e5e022dd6db9ef649e162af17000
#
_cell.length_a   1.000
_cell.length_b   1.000
_cell.length_c   1.000
_cell.angle_alpha   90.00
_cell.angle_beta   90.00
_cell.angle_gamma   90.00
#
_symmetry.space_group_name_H-M   'P 1'
#
loop_
_entity.id
_entity.type
_entity.pdbx_description
1 polymer ?
#
loop_
_entity_poly.entity_id
_entity_poly.type
_entity_poly.pdbx_seq_one_letter_code
_entity_poly.pdbx_strand_id
1 'polypeptide(L)'
;MLFRSEDEVEAIHLASLKVLQDHGIDFLEPDARALFPKDGVKITDARVRFDPEFVTETIKTAPSEFTLHARNPEHSLRIGGNWMAFGSVASPPNFVELDGTRHAGTRQNFQDLLKLTQMFNIIHFVAGYPVEPVDLHSSIRHLETTYDMLTMTDKALHCYSLGRQRNQDVLELTRIARQVSNEQIDNEPSVFTIINSSSPLRLDIPMLQGIMEFSKRGQLVIITPFTLAGAMAPVTLAGALSLQNAEALSGIVFSQLVRPGAPVAYGGFTSNVDMQSGAPAFGTPEYMRTAMAGGQLARRYGVPYRSSNVCAANALDAQAAYESVFSLWGAIQGGVNFLMHGAGWMEGGLHASLPKLDRKSTRLNSSHANISYAVFCLKK
;
A
#
# COMPACT_ATOMS: atom_id res chain seq x y z
N MET A 1 -4.18 -12.17 -17.89
CA MET A 1 -4.78 -13.48 -17.52
C MET A 1 -5.93 -13.20 -16.56
N LEU A 2 -7.12 -13.72 -16.81
CA LEU A 2 -8.24 -13.63 -15.88
C LEU A 2 -8.12 -14.78 -14.87
N PHE A 3 -8.03 -14.46 -13.56
CA PHE A 3 -8.06 -15.46 -12.48
C PHE A 3 -9.50 -15.80 -12.08
N ARG A 4 -10.37 -14.78 -12.08
CA ARG A 4 -11.81 -14.88 -11.87
C ARG A 4 -12.55 -14.48 -13.14
N SER A 5 -13.75 -15.04 -13.37
CA SER A 5 -14.61 -14.56 -14.44
C SER A 5 -15.04 -13.10 -14.19
N GLU A 6 -15.46 -12.43 -15.22
CA GLU A 6 -16.01 -11.07 -15.10
C GLU A 6 -17.22 -11.05 -14.18
N ASP A 7 -18.09 -12.07 -14.27
CA ASP A 7 -19.27 -12.21 -13.41
C ASP A 7 -18.91 -12.39 -11.93
N GLU A 8 -17.84 -13.16 -11.62
CA GLU A 8 -17.37 -13.33 -10.23
C GLU A 8 -16.79 -12.01 -9.66
N VAL A 9 -16.08 -11.24 -10.47
CA VAL A 9 -15.55 -9.92 -10.07
C VAL A 9 -16.69 -8.94 -9.87
N GLU A 10 -17.68 -8.96 -10.76
CA GLU A 10 -18.88 -8.13 -10.65
C GLU A 10 -19.71 -8.49 -9.40
N ALA A 11 -19.86 -9.77 -9.09
CA ALA A 11 -20.57 -10.21 -7.89
C ALA A 11 -19.90 -9.69 -6.60
N ILE A 12 -18.55 -9.67 -6.52
CA ILE A 12 -17.81 -9.08 -5.41
C ILE A 12 -18.07 -7.56 -5.35
N HIS A 13 -18.03 -6.88 -6.48
CA HIS A 13 -18.31 -5.45 -6.55
C HIS A 13 -19.71 -5.11 -6.06
N LEU A 14 -20.74 -5.78 -6.56
CA LEU A 14 -22.12 -5.56 -6.14
C LEU A 14 -22.34 -5.85 -4.66
N ALA A 15 -21.73 -6.92 -4.13
CA ALA A 15 -21.76 -7.20 -2.70
C ALA A 15 -21.11 -6.07 -1.88
N SER A 16 -19.99 -5.50 -2.36
CA SER A 16 -19.31 -4.39 -1.70
C SER A 16 -20.16 -3.11 -1.69
N LEU A 17 -20.83 -2.81 -2.80
CA LEU A 17 -21.75 -1.68 -2.88
C LEU A 17 -22.92 -1.85 -1.91
N LYS A 18 -23.46 -3.09 -1.83
CA LYS A 18 -24.53 -3.41 -0.88
C LYS A 18 -24.07 -3.25 0.58
N VAL A 19 -22.83 -3.65 0.92
CA VAL A 19 -22.25 -3.40 2.25
C VAL A 19 -22.19 -1.89 2.54
N LEU A 20 -21.73 -1.08 1.59
CA LEU A 20 -21.66 0.37 1.76
C LEU A 20 -23.03 1.03 1.86
N GLN A 21 -24.02 0.53 1.16
CA GLN A 21 -25.39 1.05 1.16
C GLN A 21 -26.14 0.67 2.46
N ASP A 22 -26.14 -0.62 2.83
CA ASP A 22 -26.96 -1.13 3.93
C ASP A 22 -26.29 -0.87 5.29
N HIS A 23 -24.97 -1.12 5.39
CA HIS A 23 -24.23 -1.01 6.64
C HIS A 23 -23.40 0.28 6.72
N GLY A 24 -22.79 0.71 5.61
CA GLY A 24 -21.89 1.86 5.60
C GLY A 24 -20.56 1.60 6.30
N ILE A 25 -19.78 2.66 6.48
CA ILE A 25 -18.47 2.64 7.12
C ILE A 25 -18.32 3.85 8.05
N ASP A 26 -17.64 3.69 9.19
CA ASP A 26 -17.41 4.79 10.14
C ASP A 26 -16.26 5.68 9.66
N PHE A 27 -16.55 6.97 9.55
CA PHE A 27 -15.58 8.05 9.36
C PHE A 27 -15.42 8.81 10.67
N LEU A 28 -14.36 8.53 11.43
CA LEU A 28 -14.22 9.07 12.79
C LEU A 28 -13.82 10.54 12.84
N GLU A 29 -13.22 11.10 11.77
CA GLU A 29 -12.82 12.51 11.68
C GLU A 29 -14.03 13.38 11.32
N PRO A 30 -14.45 14.35 12.20
CA PRO A 30 -15.57 15.23 11.91
C PRO A 30 -15.40 16.07 10.65
N ASP A 31 -14.20 16.62 10.42
CA ASP A 31 -13.89 17.43 9.24
C ASP A 31 -14.06 16.61 7.95
N ALA A 32 -13.74 15.31 7.98
CA ALA A 32 -13.95 14.42 6.85
C ALA A 32 -15.44 14.25 6.53
N ARG A 33 -16.27 14.06 7.56
CA ARG A 33 -17.73 13.96 7.37
C ARG A 33 -18.37 15.21 6.80
N ALA A 34 -17.82 16.38 7.13
CA ALA A 34 -18.31 17.66 6.62
C ALA A 34 -18.08 17.87 5.11
N LEU A 35 -17.18 17.09 4.49
CA LEU A 35 -16.90 17.16 3.05
C LEU A 35 -17.89 16.36 2.19
N PHE A 36 -18.68 15.48 2.77
CA PHE A 36 -19.64 14.70 2.00
C PHE A 36 -20.82 15.56 1.54
N PRO A 37 -21.27 15.40 0.29
CA PRO A 37 -22.46 16.06 -0.22
C PRO A 37 -23.72 15.52 0.50
N LYS A 38 -24.82 16.24 0.38
CA LYS A 38 -26.12 15.79 0.90
C LYS A 38 -26.73 14.68 0.04
N ASP A 39 -26.47 14.73 -1.25
CA ASP A 39 -27.00 13.78 -2.23
C ASP A 39 -26.05 12.60 -2.43
N GLY A 40 -26.56 11.39 -2.50
CA GLY A 40 -25.81 10.16 -2.70
C GLY A 40 -25.12 9.61 -1.43
N VAL A 41 -25.27 10.30 -0.27
CA VAL A 41 -24.67 9.87 1.00
C VAL A 41 -25.61 10.12 2.17
N LYS A 42 -25.72 9.14 3.07
CA LYS A 42 -26.47 9.27 4.32
C LYS A 42 -25.51 9.15 5.51
N ILE A 43 -25.45 10.19 6.33
CA ILE A 43 -24.60 10.22 7.54
C ILE A 43 -25.49 10.11 8.77
N THR A 44 -25.11 9.18 9.67
CA THR A 44 -25.74 9.02 10.98
C THR A 44 -24.61 8.88 12.01
N ASP A 45 -24.40 9.86 12.84
CA ASP A 45 -23.24 9.97 13.75
C ASP A 45 -21.90 9.89 12.99
N ALA A 46 -21.11 8.84 13.18
CA ALA A 46 -19.88 8.60 12.44
C ALA A 46 -20.09 7.74 11.19
N ARG A 47 -21.25 7.08 11.08
CA ARG A 47 -21.55 6.10 10.03
C ARG A 47 -21.99 6.79 8.74
N VAL A 48 -21.24 6.53 7.67
CA VAL A 48 -21.52 7.03 6.32
C VAL A 48 -21.97 5.86 5.45
N ARG A 49 -23.18 5.98 4.88
CA ARG A 49 -23.73 5.05 3.90
C ARG A 49 -23.72 5.71 2.53
N PHE A 50 -23.39 4.94 1.52
CA PHE A 50 -23.19 5.43 0.16
C PHE A 50 -24.26 4.86 -0.77
N ASP A 51 -24.77 5.71 -1.64
CA ASP A 51 -25.53 5.28 -2.80
C ASP A 51 -24.57 4.58 -3.80
N PRO A 52 -24.93 3.40 -4.34
CA PRO A 52 -24.11 2.68 -5.32
C PRO A 52 -23.73 3.49 -6.56
N GLU A 53 -24.65 4.30 -7.09
CA GLU A 53 -24.38 5.15 -8.25
C GLU A 53 -23.38 6.25 -7.91
N PHE A 54 -23.53 6.90 -6.74
CA PHE A 54 -22.60 7.91 -6.24
C PHE A 54 -21.16 7.35 -6.12
N VAL A 55 -21.00 6.14 -5.57
CA VAL A 55 -19.69 5.47 -5.49
C VAL A 55 -19.11 5.27 -6.89
N THR A 56 -19.91 4.71 -7.80
CA THR A 56 -19.49 4.36 -9.16
C THR A 56 -19.06 5.59 -9.96
N GLU A 57 -19.82 6.68 -9.89
CA GLU A 57 -19.52 7.92 -10.62
C GLU A 57 -18.31 8.65 -10.01
N THR A 58 -18.22 8.72 -8.69
CA THR A 58 -17.10 9.41 -8.01
C THR A 58 -15.75 8.74 -8.33
N ILE A 59 -15.67 7.41 -8.36
CA ILE A 59 -14.43 6.69 -8.65
C ILE A 59 -13.91 6.98 -10.06
N LYS A 60 -14.76 7.26 -11.03
CA LYS A 60 -14.36 7.58 -12.42
C LYS A 60 -13.49 8.83 -12.52
N THR A 61 -13.48 9.70 -11.51
CA THR A 61 -12.64 10.89 -11.49
C THR A 61 -11.18 10.59 -11.15
N ALA A 62 -10.89 9.38 -10.62
CA ALA A 62 -9.54 8.97 -10.26
C ALA A 62 -8.68 8.71 -11.51
N PRO A 63 -7.42 9.17 -11.56
CA PRO A 63 -6.55 8.95 -12.71
C PRO A 63 -6.08 7.48 -12.76
N SER A 64 -6.12 6.89 -13.96
CA SER A 64 -5.64 5.53 -14.20
C SER A 64 -4.12 5.42 -14.27
N GLU A 65 -3.45 6.51 -14.62
CA GLU A 65 -1.99 6.61 -14.72
C GLU A 65 -1.52 7.99 -14.25
N PHE A 66 -0.34 8.04 -13.63
CA PHE A 66 0.33 9.28 -13.21
C PHE A 66 1.83 9.04 -13.04
N THR A 67 2.60 10.12 -12.91
CA THR A 67 4.02 10.04 -12.53
C THR A 67 4.17 10.35 -11.05
N LEU A 68 4.88 9.49 -10.31
CA LEU A 68 5.36 9.76 -8.97
C LEU A 68 6.78 10.32 -9.08
N HIS A 69 6.93 11.60 -8.78
CA HIS A 69 8.18 12.34 -8.98
C HIS A 69 9.13 12.09 -7.82
N ALA A 70 10.31 11.58 -8.12
CA ALA A 70 11.39 11.44 -7.14
C ALA A 70 12.22 12.73 -7.04
N ARG A 71 13.09 12.82 -6.01
CA ARG A 71 14.05 13.93 -5.88
C ARG A 71 15.03 13.98 -7.06
N ASN A 72 15.51 12.81 -7.51
CA ASN A 72 16.20 12.66 -8.77
C ASN A 72 15.16 12.30 -9.86
N PRO A 73 14.99 13.14 -10.90
CA PRO A 73 14.02 12.87 -11.96
C PRO A 73 14.19 11.52 -12.67
N GLU A 74 15.41 10.97 -12.73
CA GLU A 74 15.70 9.66 -13.33
C GLU A 74 15.09 8.50 -12.54
N HIS A 75 14.81 8.71 -11.24
CA HIS A 75 14.15 7.75 -10.36
C HIS A 75 12.64 7.99 -10.24
N SER A 76 12.07 8.91 -11.02
CA SER A 76 10.62 9.10 -11.07
C SER A 76 9.93 7.89 -11.67
N LEU A 77 8.75 7.56 -11.18
CA LEU A 77 8.05 6.33 -11.50
C LEU A 77 6.76 6.63 -12.28
N ARG A 78 6.59 6.01 -13.42
CA ARG A 78 5.27 5.93 -14.06
C ARG A 78 4.45 4.84 -13.39
N ILE A 79 3.26 5.19 -12.93
CA ILE A 79 2.36 4.33 -12.17
C ILE A 79 1.06 4.17 -12.94
N GLY A 80 0.55 2.96 -13.00
CA GLY A 80 -0.65 2.59 -13.76
C GLY A 80 -0.32 1.72 -14.98
N GLY A 81 -1.33 1.37 -15.77
CA GLY A 81 -1.17 0.50 -16.93
C GLY A 81 -0.40 -0.79 -16.60
N ASN A 82 0.62 -1.09 -17.37
CA ASN A 82 1.48 -2.27 -17.19
C ASN A 82 2.81 -1.98 -16.49
N TRP A 83 2.99 -0.78 -15.91
CA TRP A 83 4.19 -0.42 -15.19
C TRP A 83 4.18 -0.99 -13.79
N MET A 84 5.31 -1.55 -13.36
CA MET A 84 5.49 -2.18 -12.06
C MET A 84 6.71 -1.60 -11.36
N ALA A 85 6.55 -1.20 -10.10
CA ALA A 85 7.63 -0.72 -9.24
C ALA A 85 7.74 -1.59 -7.99
N PHE A 86 8.98 -1.88 -7.56
CA PHE A 86 9.30 -2.66 -6.36
C PHE A 86 9.77 -1.74 -5.25
N GLY A 87 9.16 -1.86 -4.08
CA GLY A 87 9.52 -1.13 -2.88
C GLY A 87 10.41 -1.93 -1.93
N SER A 88 11.12 -1.22 -1.05
CA SER A 88 11.92 -1.80 0.02
C SER A 88 11.06 -2.57 1.05
N VAL A 89 11.71 -3.17 2.05
CA VAL A 89 11.05 -3.57 3.31
C VAL A 89 10.44 -2.34 3.98
N ALA A 90 9.35 -2.53 4.72
CA ALA A 90 8.71 -1.47 5.49
C ALA A 90 7.98 -2.01 6.72
N SER A 91 7.90 -1.18 7.75
CA SER A 91 7.11 -1.32 8.97
C SER A 91 7.58 -2.30 10.06
N PRO A 92 8.60 -3.16 9.91
CA PRO A 92 9.00 -4.03 11.00
C PRO A 92 9.53 -3.25 12.20
N PRO A 93 9.12 -3.60 13.43
CA PRO A 93 9.67 -2.99 14.65
C PRO A 93 11.05 -3.53 15.04
N ASN A 94 11.41 -4.73 14.55
CA ASN A 94 12.65 -5.41 14.89
C ASN A 94 13.53 -5.67 13.67
N PHE A 95 14.80 -5.96 13.95
CA PHE A 95 15.85 -6.17 12.96
C PHE A 95 16.56 -7.50 13.16
N VAL A 96 16.98 -8.14 12.08
CA VAL A 96 17.76 -9.38 12.07
C VAL A 96 19.09 -9.11 11.38
N GLU A 97 20.17 -9.25 12.12
CA GLU A 97 21.56 -9.10 11.66
C GLU A 97 21.97 -10.27 10.75
N LEU A 98 23.14 -10.15 10.11
CA LEU A 98 23.67 -11.19 9.23
C LEU A 98 23.95 -12.51 9.95
N ASP A 99 24.29 -12.47 11.24
CA ASP A 99 24.52 -13.67 12.08
C ASP A 99 23.23 -14.26 12.65
N GLY A 100 22.06 -13.62 12.39
CA GLY A 100 20.75 -14.05 12.87
C GLY A 100 20.35 -13.43 14.22
N THR A 101 21.18 -12.59 14.82
CA THR A 101 20.85 -11.86 16.07
C THR A 101 19.64 -10.96 15.82
N ARG A 102 18.72 -10.94 16.79
CA ARG A 102 17.47 -10.18 16.73
C ARG A 102 17.42 -9.12 17.82
N HIS A 103 17.02 -7.92 17.43
CA HIS A 103 16.85 -6.79 18.36
C HIS A 103 15.85 -5.78 17.83
N ALA A 104 15.45 -4.82 18.65
CA ALA A 104 14.62 -3.70 18.22
C ALA A 104 15.37 -2.86 17.19
N GLY A 105 14.63 -2.30 16.23
CA GLY A 105 15.22 -1.44 15.22
C GLY A 105 15.83 -0.16 15.80
N THR A 106 16.95 0.27 15.27
CA THR A 106 17.63 1.52 15.61
C THR A 106 17.71 2.46 14.41
N ARG A 107 18.00 3.75 14.64
CA ARG A 107 18.28 4.69 13.56
C ARG A 107 19.42 4.22 12.66
N GLN A 108 20.46 3.60 13.24
CA GLN A 108 21.56 3.06 12.44
C GLN A 108 21.10 1.96 11.50
N ASN A 109 20.29 1.00 11.98
CA ASN A 109 19.71 -0.05 11.13
C ASN A 109 18.82 0.56 10.03
N PHE A 110 18.01 1.57 10.38
CA PHE A 110 17.19 2.31 9.46
C PHE A 110 18.02 2.93 8.31
N GLN A 111 19.10 3.63 8.66
CA GLN A 111 20.01 4.26 7.70
C GLN A 111 20.74 3.25 6.83
N ASP A 112 21.17 2.13 7.38
CA ASP A 112 21.87 1.07 6.64
C ASP A 112 20.93 0.41 5.61
N LEU A 113 19.67 0.18 5.98
CA LEU A 113 18.65 -0.31 5.04
C LEU A 113 18.32 0.71 3.94
N LEU A 114 18.36 2.01 4.23
CA LEU A 114 18.20 3.07 3.21
C LEU A 114 19.35 3.06 2.22
N LYS A 115 20.60 2.94 2.68
CA LYS A 115 21.79 2.83 1.80
C LYS A 115 21.66 1.63 0.86
N LEU A 116 21.26 0.46 1.40
CA LEU A 116 21.02 -0.73 0.58
C LEU A 116 19.87 -0.51 -0.41
N THR A 117 18.78 0.15 0.01
CA THR A 117 17.68 0.50 -0.87
C THR A 117 18.15 1.40 -2.02
N GLN A 118 19.03 2.36 -1.76
CA GLN A 118 19.63 3.21 -2.80
C GLN A 118 20.53 2.41 -3.76
N MET A 119 21.31 1.48 -3.25
CA MET A 119 22.26 0.70 -4.04
C MET A 119 21.58 -0.32 -4.97
N PHE A 120 20.42 -0.85 -4.62
CA PHE A 120 19.74 -1.86 -5.43
C PHE A 120 18.86 -1.23 -6.51
N ASN A 121 19.25 -1.32 -7.77
CA ASN A 121 18.47 -0.78 -8.90
C ASN A 121 17.07 -1.39 -9.03
N ILE A 122 16.89 -2.65 -8.58
CA ILE A 122 15.60 -3.34 -8.59
C ILE A 122 14.62 -2.78 -7.56
N ILE A 123 15.10 -2.08 -6.54
CA ILE A 123 14.25 -1.40 -5.56
C ILE A 123 14.04 0.04 -6.05
N HIS A 124 12.82 0.35 -6.48
CA HIS A 124 12.50 1.60 -7.16
C HIS A 124 12.04 2.70 -6.21
N PHE A 125 11.53 2.33 -5.03
CA PHE A 125 11.05 3.30 -4.02
C PHE A 125 11.26 2.82 -2.59
N VAL A 126 11.31 3.76 -1.67
CA VAL A 126 11.31 3.48 -0.22
C VAL A 126 9.87 3.24 0.21
N ALA A 127 9.57 2.01 0.62
CA ALA A 127 8.20 1.58 0.90
C ALA A 127 7.66 2.04 2.28
N GLY A 128 8.43 2.82 3.03
CA GLY A 128 8.16 3.31 4.38
C GLY A 128 9.40 3.17 5.25
N TYR A 129 9.23 3.12 6.57
CA TYR A 129 10.35 2.87 7.46
C TYR A 129 10.88 1.45 7.24
N PRO A 130 12.09 1.26 6.69
CA PRO A 130 12.64 -0.09 6.46
C PRO A 130 12.71 -0.93 7.74
N VAL A 131 12.94 -0.26 8.87
CA VAL A 131 12.75 -0.75 10.24
C VAL A 131 12.35 0.43 11.10
N GLU A 132 11.55 0.22 12.14
CA GLU A 132 11.17 1.29 13.07
C GLU A 132 12.35 1.69 13.95
N PRO A 133 12.86 2.95 13.91
CA PRO A 133 13.94 3.42 14.75
C PRO A 133 13.41 3.79 16.15
N VAL A 134 13.26 2.77 17.03
CA VAL A 134 12.64 2.96 18.34
C VAL A 134 13.50 3.74 19.33
N ASP A 135 14.78 3.90 19.03
CA ASP A 135 15.73 4.75 19.77
C ASP A 135 15.50 6.25 19.56
N LEU A 136 14.73 6.63 18.53
CA LEU A 136 14.29 8.01 18.35
C LEU A 136 13.00 8.28 19.11
N HIS A 137 12.95 9.43 19.79
CA HIS A 137 11.75 9.84 20.52
C HIS A 137 10.57 10.05 19.54
N SER A 138 9.38 9.57 19.91
CA SER A 138 8.19 9.54 19.03
C SER A 138 7.73 10.92 18.54
N SER A 139 8.03 12.01 19.28
CA SER A 139 7.64 13.37 18.89
C SER A 139 8.40 13.91 17.68
N ILE A 140 9.66 13.48 17.50
CA ILE A 140 10.55 13.95 16.41
C ILE A 140 10.85 12.86 15.38
N ARG A 141 10.47 11.62 15.65
CA ARG A 141 10.82 10.47 14.81
C ARG A 141 10.44 10.68 13.35
N HIS A 142 9.26 11.21 13.08
CA HIS A 142 8.81 11.47 11.70
C HIS A 142 9.69 12.50 10.97
N LEU A 143 10.23 13.50 11.68
CA LEU A 143 11.14 14.50 11.07
C LEU A 143 12.50 13.87 10.76
N GLU A 144 13.09 13.19 11.74
CA GLU A 144 14.40 12.55 11.60
C GLU A 144 14.41 11.45 10.52
N THR A 145 13.38 10.59 10.51
CA THR A 145 13.27 9.54 9.50
C THR A 145 12.99 10.09 8.10
N THR A 146 12.17 11.13 7.98
CA THR A 146 11.93 11.79 6.69
C THR A 146 13.20 12.48 6.21
N TYR A 147 13.94 13.15 7.08
CA TYR A 147 15.25 13.72 6.76
C TYR A 147 16.23 12.65 6.26
N ASP A 148 16.37 11.54 6.97
CA ASP A 148 17.23 10.44 6.56
C ASP A 148 16.80 9.87 5.20
N MET A 149 15.49 9.65 4.96
CA MET A 149 14.99 9.18 3.66
C MET A 149 15.30 10.16 2.53
N LEU A 150 15.10 11.46 2.74
CA LEU A 150 15.31 12.48 1.71
C LEU A 150 16.79 12.76 1.42
N THR A 151 17.71 12.53 2.38
CA THR A 151 19.14 12.80 2.21
C THR A 151 19.94 11.58 1.80
N MET A 152 19.54 10.37 2.19
CA MET A 152 20.28 9.12 1.94
C MET A 152 19.80 8.37 0.70
N THR A 153 18.62 8.71 0.16
CA THR A 153 18.14 8.19 -1.12
C THR A 153 17.53 9.31 -1.95
N ASP A 154 17.55 9.16 -3.26
CA ASP A 154 16.93 10.09 -4.22
C ASP A 154 15.71 9.46 -4.93
N LYS A 155 15.28 8.28 -4.45
CA LYS A 155 14.10 7.53 -4.94
C LYS A 155 12.81 8.10 -4.36
N ALA A 156 11.68 7.75 -4.98
CA ALA A 156 10.36 8.06 -4.43
C ALA A 156 10.15 7.40 -3.05
N LEU A 157 9.39 8.05 -2.18
CA LEU A 157 9.25 7.60 -0.80
C LEU A 157 7.80 7.58 -0.30
N HIS A 158 7.55 6.66 0.63
CA HIS A 158 6.32 6.54 1.39
C HIS A 158 6.46 7.21 2.74
N CYS A 159 5.41 7.92 3.17
CA CYS A 159 5.30 8.49 4.50
C CYS A 159 4.04 7.98 5.21
N TYR A 160 4.18 7.63 6.48
CA TYR A 160 3.05 7.19 7.29
C TYR A 160 2.09 8.33 7.61
N SER A 161 0.79 8.06 7.58
CA SER A 161 -0.21 8.99 8.09
C SER A 161 -0.26 8.92 9.61
N LEU A 162 0.36 9.90 10.25
CA LEU A 162 0.52 9.98 11.72
C LEU A 162 -0.22 11.18 12.32
N GLY A 163 -1.26 11.67 11.64
CA GLY A 163 -2.03 12.84 12.01
C GLY A 163 -1.65 14.08 11.20
N ARG A 164 -2.54 15.09 11.22
CA ARG A 164 -2.49 16.26 10.33
C ARG A 164 -1.13 16.97 10.32
N GLN A 165 -0.64 17.35 11.51
CA GLN A 165 0.63 18.11 11.59
C GLN A 165 1.81 17.34 11.01
N ARG A 166 1.97 16.07 11.37
CA ARG A 166 3.08 15.24 10.88
C ARG A 166 2.99 15.00 9.36
N ASN A 167 1.78 14.89 8.83
CA ASN A 167 1.58 14.78 7.39
C ASN A 167 2.03 16.07 6.67
N GLN A 168 1.68 17.24 7.21
CA GLN A 168 2.09 18.54 6.67
C GLN A 168 3.61 18.74 6.76
N ASP A 169 4.25 18.32 7.87
CA ASP A 169 5.70 18.38 8.03
C ASP A 169 6.41 17.58 6.94
N VAL A 170 5.94 16.36 6.67
CA VAL A 170 6.51 15.50 5.62
C VAL A 170 6.33 16.09 4.22
N LEU A 171 5.16 16.63 3.93
CA LEU A 171 4.87 17.28 2.65
C LEU A 171 5.79 18.49 2.43
N GLU A 172 6.01 19.28 3.46
CA GLU A 172 6.89 20.46 3.39
C GLU A 172 8.37 20.04 3.27
N LEU A 173 8.83 19.05 4.03
CA LEU A 173 10.19 18.51 3.88
C LEU A 173 10.44 17.96 2.47
N THR A 174 9.45 17.29 1.88
CA THR A 174 9.53 16.78 0.51
C THR A 174 9.63 17.92 -0.50
N ARG A 175 8.82 18.99 -0.34
CA ARG A 175 8.87 20.19 -1.18
C ARG A 175 10.23 20.85 -1.13
N ILE A 176 10.78 21.03 0.07
CA ILE A 176 12.11 21.64 0.28
C ILE A 176 13.20 20.79 -0.38
N ALA A 177 13.17 19.46 -0.17
CA ALA A 177 14.16 18.55 -0.71
C ALA A 177 14.14 18.47 -2.25
N ARG A 178 12.97 18.62 -2.87
CA ARG A 178 12.81 18.72 -4.32
C ARG A 178 13.11 20.12 -4.86
N GLN A 179 13.24 21.13 -4.02
CA GLN A 179 13.45 22.55 -4.40
C GLN A 179 12.35 23.07 -5.32
N VAL A 180 11.10 22.72 -5.07
CA VAL A 180 9.95 23.09 -5.88
C VAL A 180 9.03 24.09 -5.16
N SER A 181 8.22 24.83 -5.93
CA SER A 181 7.21 25.72 -5.37
C SER A 181 6.03 24.95 -4.77
N ASN A 182 5.18 25.64 -4.00
CA ASN A 182 3.92 25.05 -3.51
C ASN A 182 2.98 24.64 -4.65
N GLU A 183 2.89 25.46 -5.69
CA GLU A 183 2.08 25.14 -6.87
C GLU A 183 2.62 23.92 -7.61
N GLN A 184 3.92 23.80 -7.73
CA GLN A 184 4.54 22.67 -8.43
C GLN A 184 4.35 21.37 -7.67
N ILE A 185 4.56 21.32 -6.36
CA ILE A 185 4.37 20.08 -5.60
C ILE A 185 2.89 19.66 -5.58
N ASP A 186 1.94 20.61 -5.62
CA ASP A 186 0.51 20.31 -5.66
C ASP A 186 0.04 19.71 -7.00
N ASN A 187 0.85 19.84 -8.05
CA ASN A 187 0.61 19.27 -9.38
C ASN A 187 1.54 18.11 -9.75
N GLU A 188 2.60 17.89 -8.97
CA GLU A 188 3.57 16.81 -9.16
C GLU A 188 3.56 15.87 -7.95
N PRO A 189 2.79 14.76 -7.99
CA PRO A 189 2.84 13.76 -6.92
C PRO A 189 4.29 13.33 -6.63
N SER A 190 4.76 13.51 -5.40
CA SER A 190 6.17 13.38 -5.02
C SER A 190 6.41 12.43 -3.86
N VAL A 191 5.37 12.19 -3.09
CA VAL A 191 5.35 11.34 -1.92
C VAL A 191 4.00 10.64 -1.86
N PHE A 192 3.95 9.48 -1.23
CA PHE A 192 2.70 8.78 -1.07
C PHE A 192 2.49 8.30 0.38
N THR A 193 1.23 8.10 0.71
CA THR A 193 0.84 7.49 1.99
C THR A 193 -0.03 6.27 1.78
N ILE A 194 0.07 5.30 2.68
CA ILE A 194 -0.78 4.12 2.71
C ILE A 194 -1.78 4.28 3.84
N ILE A 195 -3.04 4.11 3.50
CA ILE A 195 -4.16 4.20 4.42
C ILE A 195 -4.71 2.79 4.64
N ASN A 196 -4.61 2.32 5.87
CA ASN A 196 -5.25 1.10 6.32
C ASN A 196 -6.56 1.43 7.02
N SER A 197 -7.63 0.70 6.69
CA SER A 197 -8.86 0.75 7.46
C SER A 197 -8.69 0.01 8.80
N SER A 198 -9.39 0.46 9.82
CA SER A 198 -9.58 -0.30 11.06
C SER A 198 -10.72 -1.30 10.83
N SER A 199 -10.40 -2.37 10.09
CA SER A 199 -11.41 -3.37 9.68
C SER A 199 -12.05 -4.09 10.88
N PRO A 200 -13.38 -4.35 10.86
CA PRO A 200 -14.28 -4.06 9.75
C PRO A 200 -14.90 -2.65 9.77
N LEU A 201 -15.00 -2.05 8.59
CA LEU A 201 -15.85 -0.90 8.28
C LEU A 201 -15.59 0.35 9.15
N ARG A 202 -14.31 0.75 9.29
CA ARG A 202 -13.93 1.95 10.02
C ARG A 202 -12.68 2.60 9.42
N LEU A 203 -12.69 3.93 9.33
CA LEU A 203 -11.53 4.77 9.07
C LEU A 203 -11.32 5.69 10.29
N ASP A 204 -10.16 5.57 10.91
CA ASP A 204 -9.81 6.37 12.08
C ASP A 204 -9.34 7.79 11.73
N ILE A 205 -9.19 8.62 12.77
CA ILE A 205 -8.84 10.02 12.60
C ILE A 205 -7.50 10.21 11.90
N PRO A 206 -6.38 9.57 12.30
CA PRO A 206 -5.11 9.75 11.61
C PRO A 206 -5.15 9.33 10.14
N MET A 207 -5.84 8.23 9.79
CA MET A 207 -5.96 7.77 8.41
C MET A 207 -6.78 8.72 7.55
N LEU A 208 -7.91 9.23 8.08
CA LEU A 208 -8.73 10.23 7.38
C LEU A 208 -7.98 11.55 7.17
N GLN A 209 -7.23 12.01 8.17
CA GLN A 209 -6.36 13.18 8.03
C GLN A 209 -5.29 12.96 6.97
N GLY A 210 -4.77 11.72 6.84
CA GLY A 210 -3.86 11.35 5.76
C GLY A 210 -4.50 11.50 4.39
N ILE A 211 -5.69 10.94 4.18
CA ILE A 211 -6.40 11.11 2.91
C ILE A 211 -6.60 12.60 2.60
N MET A 212 -7.06 13.38 3.59
CA MET A 212 -7.33 14.81 3.40
C MET A 212 -6.08 15.60 3.03
N GLU A 213 -5.00 15.49 3.81
CA GLU A 213 -3.80 16.31 3.61
C GLU A 213 -3.06 15.93 2.30
N PHE A 214 -2.93 14.64 2.00
CA PHE A 214 -2.26 14.18 0.78
C PHE A 214 -3.10 14.46 -0.48
N SER A 215 -4.39 14.12 -0.48
CA SER A 215 -5.25 14.38 -1.64
C SER A 215 -5.37 15.88 -1.94
N LYS A 216 -5.54 16.73 -0.91
CA LYS A 216 -5.60 18.19 -1.06
C LYS A 216 -4.36 18.75 -1.78
N ARG A 217 -3.18 18.20 -1.50
CA ARG A 217 -1.90 18.57 -2.10
C ARG A 217 -1.58 17.80 -3.38
N GLY A 218 -2.54 17.04 -3.95
CA GLY A 218 -2.33 16.25 -5.16
C GLY A 218 -1.32 15.12 -5.01
N GLN A 219 -1.05 14.69 -3.77
CA GLN A 219 -0.14 13.58 -3.51
C GLN A 219 -0.87 12.24 -3.53
N LEU A 220 -0.13 11.17 -3.78
CA LEU A 220 -0.71 9.84 -3.93
C LEU A 220 -1.19 9.27 -2.59
N VAL A 221 -2.42 8.79 -2.58
CA VAL A 221 -3.00 8.01 -1.47
C VAL A 221 -3.25 6.57 -1.94
N ILE A 222 -2.75 5.59 -1.21
CA ILE A 222 -2.98 4.17 -1.48
C ILE A 222 -3.91 3.61 -0.41
N ILE A 223 -5.15 3.32 -0.76
CA ILE A 223 -6.14 2.77 0.18
C ILE A 223 -5.94 1.25 0.24
N THR A 224 -5.51 0.77 1.38
CA THR A 224 -5.11 -0.64 1.56
C THR A 224 -5.75 -1.23 2.81
N PRO A 225 -6.98 -1.72 2.74
CA PRO A 225 -7.57 -2.46 3.84
C PRO A 225 -6.75 -3.70 4.19
N PHE A 226 -6.55 -3.92 5.49
CA PHE A 226 -5.96 -5.14 6.02
C PHE A 226 -7.07 -6.04 6.53
N THR A 227 -7.41 -7.08 5.75
CA THR A 227 -8.56 -7.95 6.01
C THR A 227 -8.11 -9.39 6.22
N LEU A 228 -8.37 -9.94 7.40
CA LEU A 228 -8.07 -11.33 7.73
C LEU A 228 -9.33 -12.17 7.67
N ALA A 229 -9.43 -13.06 6.67
CA ALA A 229 -10.53 -13.98 6.52
C ALA A 229 -10.60 -14.93 7.73
N GLY A 230 -11.76 -14.96 8.39
CA GLY A 230 -11.99 -15.75 9.60
C GLY A 230 -11.72 -15.03 10.92
N ALA A 231 -11.09 -13.84 10.91
CA ALA A 231 -10.87 -13.03 12.12
C ALA A 231 -11.63 -11.70 12.07
N MET A 232 -11.33 -10.83 11.13
CA MET A 232 -11.98 -9.52 10.99
C MET A 232 -12.83 -9.38 9.73
N ALA A 233 -12.91 -10.43 8.94
CA ALA A 233 -13.71 -10.56 7.73
C ALA A 233 -14.38 -11.92 7.67
N PRO A 234 -15.40 -12.12 6.80
CA PRO A 234 -15.97 -13.42 6.55
C PRO A 234 -14.90 -14.47 6.20
N VAL A 235 -15.11 -15.73 6.57
CA VAL A 235 -14.14 -16.82 6.38
C VAL A 235 -13.90 -17.14 4.90
N THR A 236 -14.88 -16.91 4.03
CA THR A 236 -14.75 -17.14 2.60
C THR A 236 -13.94 -16.02 1.94
N LEU A 237 -13.07 -16.36 0.98
CA LEU A 237 -12.27 -15.37 0.26
C LEU A 237 -13.15 -14.35 -0.48
N ALA A 238 -14.26 -14.75 -1.05
CA ALA A 238 -15.20 -13.84 -1.70
C ALA A 238 -15.80 -12.84 -0.72
N GLY A 239 -16.21 -13.28 0.47
CA GLY A 239 -16.72 -12.42 1.52
C GLY A 239 -15.65 -11.46 2.07
N ALA A 240 -14.43 -11.95 2.29
CA ALA A 240 -13.31 -11.12 2.72
C ALA A 240 -12.93 -10.07 1.67
N LEU A 241 -12.93 -10.45 0.38
CA LEU A 241 -12.71 -9.52 -0.72
C LEU A 241 -13.84 -8.50 -0.86
N SER A 242 -15.09 -8.87 -0.61
CA SER A 242 -16.22 -7.93 -0.63
C SER A 242 -16.07 -6.87 0.46
N LEU A 243 -15.61 -7.26 1.65
CA LEU A 243 -15.33 -6.31 2.74
C LEU A 243 -14.12 -5.42 2.40
N GLN A 244 -12.98 -6.02 1.98
CA GLN A 244 -11.81 -5.26 1.52
C GLN A 244 -12.19 -4.23 0.47
N ASN A 245 -12.98 -4.66 -0.51
CA ASN A 245 -13.38 -3.81 -1.61
C ASN A 245 -14.30 -2.66 -1.15
N ALA A 246 -15.24 -2.91 -0.26
CA ALA A 246 -16.10 -1.86 0.32
C ALA A 246 -15.27 -0.79 1.04
N GLU A 247 -14.32 -1.20 1.86
CA GLU A 247 -13.43 -0.29 2.57
C GLU A 247 -12.51 0.48 1.63
N ALA A 248 -11.94 -0.18 0.62
CA ALA A 248 -11.10 0.47 -0.38
C ALA A 248 -11.89 1.51 -1.20
N LEU A 249 -13.09 1.16 -1.68
CA LEU A 249 -13.95 2.06 -2.43
C LEU A 249 -14.32 3.31 -1.62
N SER A 250 -14.65 3.16 -0.33
CA SER A 250 -14.99 4.29 0.53
C SER A 250 -13.84 5.29 0.67
N GLY A 251 -12.61 4.81 0.82
CA GLY A 251 -11.42 5.66 0.90
C GLY A 251 -11.07 6.32 -0.43
N ILE A 252 -11.23 5.61 -1.56
CA ILE A 252 -11.03 6.16 -2.90
C ILE A 252 -12.06 7.26 -3.19
N VAL A 253 -13.34 7.00 -2.93
CA VAL A 253 -14.41 8.00 -3.06
C VAL A 253 -14.08 9.23 -2.22
N PHE A 254 -13.68 9.05 -0.96
CA PHE A 254 -13.34 10.16 -0.08
C PHE A 254 -12.14 10.97 -0.60
N SER A 255 -11.10 10.31 -1.10
CA SER A 255 -9.96 10.99 -1.75
C SER A 255 -10.42 11.88 -2.93
N GLN A 256 -11.33 11.38 -3.77
CA GLN A 256 -11.86 12.13 -4.90
C GLN A 256 -12.82 13.26 -4.49
N LEU A 257 -13.48 13.16 -3.35
CA LEU A 257 -14.27 14.27 -2.78
C LEU A 257 -13.39 15.39 -2.25
N VAL A 258 -12.25 15.06 -1.65
CA VAL A 258 -11.26 16.05 -1.19
C VAL A 258 -10.68 16.83 -2.39
N ARG A 259 -10.28 16.11 -3.44
CA ARG A 259 -9.77 16.70 -4.69
C ARG A 259 -10.06 15.76 -5.86
N PRO A 260 -11.02 16.10 -6.74
CA PRO A 260 -11.23 15.35 -7.96
C PRO A 260 -9.96 15.26 -8.81
N GLY A 261 -9.65 14.05 -9.31
CA GLY A 261 -8.42 13.81 -10.07
C GLY A 261 -7.15 13.62 -9.22
N ALA A 262 -7.25 13.63 -7.88
CA ALA A 262 -6.10 13.32 -7.03
C ALA A 262 -5.61 11.88 -7.28
N PRO A 263 -4.29 11.64 -7.36
CA PRO A 263 -3.72 10.32 -7.52
C PRO A 263 -4.13 9.39 -6.38
N VAL A 264 -4.70 8.25 -6.73
CA VAL A 264 -5.11 7.22 -5.77
C VAL A 264 -4.82 5.84 -6.34
N ALA A 265 -4.51 4.87 -5.48
CA ALA A 265 -4.35 3.48 -5.86
C ALA A 265 -5.17 2.56 -4.97
N TYR A 266 -5.68 1.49 -5.57
CA TYR A 266 -6.37 0.41 -4.88
C TYR A 266 -5.33 -0.55 -4.28
N GLY A 267 -5.36 -0.72 -2.97
CA GLY A 267 -4.50 -1.67 -2.27
C GLY A 267 -5.27 -2.90 -1.80
N GLY A 268 -4.63 -4.07 -1.88
CA GLY A 268 -5.12 -5.31 -1.33
C GLY A 268 -4.12 -5.91 -0.35
N PHE A 269 -4.60 -6.29 0.84
CA PHE A 269 -3.80 -6.96 1.86
C PHE A 269 -4.65 -8.02 2.62
N THR A 270 -5.46 -8.77 1.85
CA THR A 270 -6.31 -9.82 2.40
C THR A 270 -5.55 -11.15 2.45
N SER A 271 -5.57 -11.79 3.61
CA SER A 271 -5.05 -13.14 3.85
C SER A 271 -6.04 -13.93 4.69
N ASN A 272 -5.77 -15.20 4.88
CA ASN A 272 -6.43 -16.01 5.89
C ASN A 272 -5.68 -15.92 7.24
N VAL A 273 -6.33 -16.43 8.27
CA VAL A 273 -5.78 -16.60 9.61
C VAL A 273 -5.40 -18.05 9.81
N ASP A 274 -4.28 -18.31 10.44
CA ASP A 274 -4.01 -19.62 11.02
C ASP A 274 -4.97 -19.83 12.21
N MET A 275 -5.88 -20.76 12.06
CA MET A 275 -6.95 -21.02 13.05
C MET A 275 -6.41 -21.54 14.38
N GLN A 276 -5.18 -22.03 14.43
CA GLN A 276 -4.56 -22.55 15.66
C GLN A 276 -3.92 -21.44 16.48
N SER A 277 -3.16 -20.55 15.83
CA SER A 277 -2.40 -19.49 16.51
C SER A 277 -3.08 -18.11 16.48
N GLY A 278 -4.05 -17.91 15.59
CA GLY A 278 -4.67 -16.60 15.31
C GLY A 278 -3.77 -15.67 14.51
N ALA A 279 -2.58 -16.10 14.11
CA ALA A 279 -1.65 -15.27 13.34
C ALA A 279 -2.05 -15.16 11.87
N PRO A 280 -1.74 -14.05 11.20
CA PRO A 280 -1.93 -13.91 9.76
C PRO A 280 -1.10 -14.94 8.99
N ALA A 281 -1.74 -15.76 8.16
CA ALA A 281 -1.09 -16.75 7.32
C ALA A 281 -0.62 -16.12 6.00
N PHE A 282 0.50 -15.43 6.03
CA PHE A 282 1.05 -14.76 4.86
C PHE A 282 1.85 -15.70 3.94
N GLY A 283 1.80 -15.43 2.64
CA GLY A 283 2.51 -16.23 1.65
C GLY A 283 1.82 -17.55 1.31
N THR A 284 0.55 -17.70 1.70
CA THR A 284 -0.28 -18.86 1.40
C THR A 284 -0.91 -18.78 0.00
N PRO A 285 -1.44 -19.91 -0.54
CA PRO A 285 -2.24 -19.88 -1.76
C PRO A 285 -3.46 -18.95 -1.68
N GLU A 286 -4.07 -18.79 -0.50
CA GLU A 286 -5.17 -17.86 -0.26
C GLU A 286 -4.74 -16.42 -0.48
N TYR A 287 -3.57 -16.02 0.07
CA TYR A 287 -3.01 -14.69 -0.18
C TYR A 287 -2.73 -14.45 -1.67
N MET A 288 -2.13 -15.42 -2.36
CA MET A 288 -1.91 -15.37 -3.80
C MET A 288 -3.22 -15.14 -4.57
N ARG A 289 -4.27 -15.89 -4.25
CA ARG A 289 -5.59 -15.80 -4.90
C ARG A 289 -6.25 -14.45 -4.65
N THR A 290 -6.19 -13.92 -3.43
CA THR A 290 -6.74 -12.59 -3.10
C THR A 290 -5.97 -11.47 -3.77
N ALA A 291 -4.64 -11.59 -3.91
CA ALA A 291 -3.83 -10.63 -4.65
C ALA A 291 -4.21 -10.57 -6.14
N MET A 292 -4.43 -11.72 -6.78
CA MET A 292 -4.87 -11.77 -8.18
C MET A 292 -6.26 -11.17 -8.37
N ALA A 293 -7.21 -11.51 -7.50
CA ALA A 293 -8.57 -10.98 -7.55
C ALA A 293 -8.62 -9.46 -7.25
N GLY A 294 -7.81 -9.00 -6.28
CA GLY A 294 -7.64 -7.57 -5.98
C GLY A 294 -7.15 -6.77 -7.17
N GLY A 295 -6.21 -7.32 -7.94
CA GLY A 295 -5.77 -6.72 -9.19
C GLY A 295 -6.86 -6.64 -10.28
N GLN A 296 -7.75 -7.63 -10.34
CA GLN A 296 -8.91 -7.57 -11.25
C GLN A 296 -9.92 -6.48 -10.81
N LEU A 297 -10.17 -6.35 -9.51
CA LEU A 297 -11.01 -5.28 -8.96
C LEU A 297 -10.42 -3.89 -9.26
N ALA A 298 -9.12 -3.69 -9.04
CA ALA A 298 -8.45 -2.43 -9.35
C ALA A 298 -8.60 -2.06 -10.85
N ARG A 299 -8.42 -3.02 -11.76
CA ARG A 299 -8.62 -2.82 -13.21
C ARG A 299 -10.07 -2.50 -13.56
N ARG A 300 -11.05 -3.12 -12.89
CA ARG A 300 -12.45 -2.78 -13.05
C ARG A 300 -12.74 -1.31 -12.75
N TYR A 301 -12.02 -0.74 -11.76
CA TYR A 301 -12.16 0.68 -11.39
C TYR A 301 -11.24 1.61 -12.19
N GLY A 302 -10.38 1.08 -13.03
CA GLY A 302 -9.43 1.88 -13.80
C GLY A 302 -8.39 2.60 -12.95
N VAL A 303 -8.04 2.07 -11.77
CA VAL A 303 -7.04 2.66 -10.87
C VAL A 303 -5.81 1.75 -10.70
N PRO A 304 -4.63 2.30 -10.41
CA PRO A 304 -3.44 1.50 -10.14
C PRO A 304 -3.63 0.55 -8.96
N TYR A 305 -2.93 -0.58 -9.00
CA TYR A 305 -3.00 -1.64 -8.00
C TYR A 305 -1.75 -1.75 -7.14
N ARG A 306 -1.94 -1.87 -5.83
CA ARG A 306 -0.90 -2.12 -4.85
C ARG A 306 -1.06 -3.51 -4.22
N SER A 307 0.02 -4.28 -4.17
CA SER A 307 0.12 -5.55 -3.47
C SER A 307 1.46 -5.67 -2.73
N SER A 308 1.74 -6.81 -2.12
CA SER A 308 2.93 -7.01 -1.29
C SER A 308 3.57 -8.37 -1.48
N ASN A 309 4.89 -8.41 -1.27
CA ASN A 309 5.63 -9.65 -1.08
C ASN A 309 5.73 -9.97 0.42
N VAL A 310 4.78 -10.71 0.93
CA VAL A 310 4.67 -11.06 2.36
C VAL A 310 5.21 -12.46 2.65
N CYS A 311 5.60 -12.68 3.92
CA CYS A 311 6.21 -13.92 4.36
C CYS A 311 5.95 -14.10 5.87
N ALA A 312 5.39 -15.22 6.29
CA ALA A 312 5.19 -15.57 7.69
C ALA A 312 6.42 -16.26 8.31
N ALA A 313 7.26 -16.89 7.48
CA ALA A 313 8.43 -17.64 7.94
C ALA A 313 9.36 -16.80 8.82
N ASN A 314 9.88 -17.43 9.88
CA ASN A 314 10.80 -16.85 10.85
C ASN A 314 12.27 -17.17 10.59
N ALA A 315 12.56 -18.02 9.59
CA ALA A 315 13.91 -18.38 9.15
C ALA A 315 14.03 -18.24 7.62
N LEU A 316 15.25 -18.14 7.13
CA LEU A 316 15.55 -18.12 5.68
C LEU A 316 15.72 -19.51 5.12
N ASP A 317 14.66 -20.28 5.13
CA ASP A 317 14.57 -21.66 4.69
C ASP A 317 13.68 -21.83 3.44
N ALA A 318 13.27 -23.06 3.18
CA ALA A 318 12.37 -23.40 2.07
C ALA A 318 10.99 -22.72 2.24
N GLN A 319 10.46 -22.65 3.47
CA GLN A 319 9.19 -21.97 3.74
C GLN A 319 9.23 -20.51 3.31
N ALA A 320 10.26 -19.76 3.73
CA ALA A 320 10.43 -18.36 3.33
C ALA A 320 10.52 -18.19 1.80
N ALA A 321 11.12 -19.16 1.10
CA ALA A 321 11.21 -19.14 -0.35
C ALA A 321 9.83 -19.36 -1.00
N TYR A 322 9.07 -20.37 -0.58
CA TYR A 322 7.74 -20.68 -1.13
C TYR A 322 6.73 -19.57 -0.87
N GLU A 323 6.64 -19.07 0.36
CA GLU A 323 5.73 -17.98 0.72
C GLU A 323 6.01 -16.71 -0.11
N SER A 324 7.28 -16.43 -0.35
CA SER A 324 7.66 -15.30 -1.20
C SER A 324 7.36 -15.54 -2.68
N VAL A 325 7.47 -16.77 -3.17
CA VAL A 325 7.08 -17.12 -4.55
C VAL A 325 5.57 -16.94 -4.71
N PHE A 326 4.75 -17.46 -3.82
CA PHE A 326 3.30 -17.29 -3.88
C PHE A 326 2.87 -15.82 -3.83
N SER A 327 3.47 -15.05 -2.91
CA SER A 327 3.16 -13.62 -2.78
C SER A 327 3.53 -12.82 -4.03
N LEU A 328 4.75 -13.00 -4.55
CA LEU A 328 5.21 -12.34 -5.77
C LEU A 328 4.41 -12.78 -6.99
N TRP A 329 4.16 -14.07 -7.13
CA TRP A 329 3.40 -14.61 -8.25
C TRP A 329 1.98 -14.06 -8.27
N GLY A 330 1.29 -14.05 -7.13
CA GLY A 330 -0.05 -13.48 -7.01
C GLY A 330 -0.10 -11.99 -7.36
N ALA A 331 0.85 -11.22 -6.85
CA ALA A 331 0.93 -9.79 -7.13
C ALA A 331 1.23 -9.50 -8.61
N ILE A 332 2.21 -10.17 -9.21
CA ILE A 332 2.60 -9.98 -10.61
C ILE A 332 1.48 -10.41 -11.56
N GLN A 333 0.88 -11.58 -11.35
CA GLN A 333 -0.26 -12.04 -12.14
C GLN A 333 -1.50 -11.16 -11.94
N GLY A 334 -1.65 -10.56 -10.76
CA GLY A 334 -2.65 -9.54 -10.45
C GLY A 334 -2.43 -8.21 -11.19
N GLY A 335 -1.29 -8.01 -11.84
CA GLY A 335 -0.97 -6.76 -12.54
C GLY A 335 -0.65 -5.62 -11.57
N VAL A 336 0.16 -5.91 -10.54
CA VAL A 336 0.55 -4.93 -9.53
C VAL A 336 1.37 -3.78 -10.13
N ASN A 337 1.05 -2.53 -9.73
CA ASN A 337 1.83 -1.34 -10.07
C ASN A 337 2.79 -0.96 -8.93
N PHE A 338 2.36 -1.08 -7.66
CA PHE A 338 3.19 -0.93 -6.47
C PHE A 338 3.35 -2.26 -5.75
N LEU A 339 4.52 -2.86 -5.81
CA LEU A 339 4.84 -4.05 -5.04
C LEU A 339 5.62 -3.65 -3.79
N MET A 340 4.93 -3.64 -2.64
CA MET A 340 5.52 -3.36 -1.33
C MET A 340 6.31 -4.56 -0.81
N HIS A 341 7.24 -4.31 0.11
CA HIS A 341 8.01 -5.35 0.79
C HIS A 341 8.77 -6.27 -0.18
N GLY A 342 9.29 -5.71 -1.28
CA GLY A 342 9.98 -6.47 -2.33
C GLY A 342 11.08 -7.38 -1.80
N ALA A 343 11.81 -6.97 -0.74
CA ALA A 343 12.85 -7.76 -0.09
C ALA A 343 12.97 -7.39 1.40
N GLY A 344 13.43 -8.35 2.24
CA GLY A 344 13.79 -8.10 3.64
C GLY A 344 12.69 -8.29 4.69
N TRP A 345 11.42 -8.43 4.31
CA TRP A 345 10.28 -8.54 5.23
C TRP A 345 10.05 -9.98 5.69
N MET A 346 9.97 -10.23 7.01
CA MET A 346 9.82 -11.56 7.63
C MET A 346 8.82 -11.55 8.80
N GLU A 347 8.41 -12.73 9.22
CA GLU A 347 7.57 -12.99 10.41
C GLU A 347 6.30 -12.15 10.43
N GLY A 348 5.58 -12.10 9.31
CA GLY A 348 4.35 -11.33 9.25
C GLY A 348 4.55 -9.82 9.43
N GLY A 349 5.77 -9.30 9.24
CA GLY A 349 6.12 -7.89 9.42
C GLY A 349 6.76 -7.55 10.75
N LEU A 350 7.10 -8.54 11.55
CA LEU A 350 7.76 -8.30 12.84
C LEU A 350 9.26 -7.99 12.70
N HIS A 351 9.90 -8.46 11.61
CA HIS A 351 11.33 -8.32 11.42
C HIS A 351 11.71 -7.82 10.03
N ALA A 352 12.64 -6.84 9.98
CA ALA A 352 13.45 -6.54 8.81
C ALA A 352 14.73 -7.39 8.87
N SER A 353 15.05 -8.10 7.78
CA SER A 353 16.16 -9.05 7.75
C SER A 353 17.17 -8.69 6.67
N LEU A 354 18.41 -8.38 7.08
CA LEU A 354 19.52 -8.17 6.16
C LEU A 354 19.80 -9.38 5.27
N PRO A 355 19.89 -10.62 5.81
CA PRO A 355 20.10 -11.80 4.97
C PRO A 355 19.00 -12.00 3.94
N LYS A 356 17.75 -11.65 4.27
CA LYS A 356 16.63 -11.77 3.32
C LYS A 356 16.65 -10.67 2.27
N LEU A 357 17.08 -9.46 2.64
CA LEU A 357 17.24 -8.36 1.70
C LEU A 357 18.28 -8.71 0.63
N ASP A 358 19.48 -9.15 1.06
CA ASP A 358 20.57 -9.54 0.15
C ASP A 358 20.16 -10.64 -0.82
N ARG A 359 19.69 -11.77 -0.31
CA ARG A 359 19.30 -12.93 -1.14
C ARG A 359 18.15 -12.63 -2.10
N LYS A 360 17.17 -11.81 -1.68
CA LYS A 360 16.03 -11.45 -2.51
C LYS A 360 16.37 -10.43 -3.58
N SER A 361 17.15 -9.42 -3.26
CA SER A 361 17.57 -8.42 -4.24
C SER A 361 18.39 -9.04 -5.36
N THR A 362 19.26 -10.00 -5.05
CA THR A 362 19.98 -10.76 -6.05
C THR A 362 19.06 -11.60 -6.94
N ARG A 363 18.04 -12.26 -6.35
CA ARG A 363 17.06 -13.06 -7.12
C ARG A 363 16.10 -12.20 -7.93
N LEU A 364 15.66 -11.05 -7.43
CA LEU A 364 14.84 -10.11 -8.18
C LEU A 364 15.59 -9.58 -9.40
N ASN A 365 16.88 -9.25 -9.28
CA ASN A 365 17.72 -8.87 -10.41
C ASN A 365 17.79 -9.97 -11.48
N SER A 366 17.94 -11.23 -11.08
CA SER A 366 17.91 -12.37 -11.98
C SER A 366 16.56 -12.59 -12.64
N SER A 367 15.46 -12.33 -11.89
CA SER A 367 14.09 -12.47 -12.40
C SER A 367 13.73 -11.35 -13.38
N HIS A 368 14.29 -10.15 -13.26
CA HIS A 368 14.07 -9.07 -14.25
C HIS A 368 14.59 -9.44 -15.64
N ALA A 369 15.76 -10.06 -15.74
CA ALA A 369 16.25 -10.57 -16.99
C ALA A 369 15.30 -11.64 -17.57
N ASN A 370 14.76 -12.51 -16.73
CA ASN A 370 13.83 -13.59 -17.12
C ASN A 370 12.39 -13.10 -17.37
N ILE A 371 11.91 -12.11 -16.61
CA ILE A 371 10.57 -11.51 -16.81
C ILE A 371 10.54 -10.69 -18.09
N SER A 372 11.56 -9.92 -18.39
CA SER A 372 11.69 -9.22 -19.68
C SER A 372 11.66 -10.20 -20.85
N TYR A 373 12.29 -11.37 -20.71
CA TYR A 373 12.26 -12.44 -21.71
C TYR A 373 10.89 -13.11 -21.81
N ALA A 374 10.24 -13.41 -20.67
CA ALA A 374 8.91 -14.02 -20.63
C ALA A 374 7.82 -13.08 -21.17
N VAL A 375 7.87 -11.78 -20.86
CA VAL A 375 6.97 -10.77 -21.44
C VAL A 375 7.20 -10.60 -22.93
N PHE A 376 8.43 -10.73 -23.40
CA PHE A 376 8.76 -10.74 -24.82
C PHE A 376 8.20 -11.98 -25.54
N CYS A 377 8.24 -13.15 -24.90
CA CYS A 377 7.68 -14.39 -25.43
C CYS A 377 6.13 -14.43 -25.44
N LEU A 378 5.47 -13.73 -24.50
CA LEU A 378 4.01 -13.64 -24.46
C LEU A 378 3.41 -12.60 -25.44
N LYS A 379 4.26 -11.77 -26.05
CA LYS A 379 3.85 -10.80 -27.09
C LYS A 379 4.02 -11.33 -28.52
N LYS A 380 4.45 -12.55 -28.72
CA LYS A 380 4.42 -13.30 -29.96
C LYS A 380 3.23 -14.28 -29.96
#